data_2b129d099a70505422db693b4511c433
#
_entry.id   2b129d099a70505422db693b4511c433
#
_cell.length_a   1.000
_cell.length_b   1.000
_cell.length_c   1.000
_cell.angle_alpha   90.00
_cell.angle_beta   90.00
_cell.angle_gamma   90.00
#
_symmetry.space_group_name_H-M   'P 1'
#
loop_
_entity.id
_entity.type
_entity.pdbx_description
1 polymer ?
#
loop_
_entity_poly.entity_id
_entity_poly.type
_entity_poly.pdbx_seq_one_letter_code
_entity_poly.pdbx_strand_id
1 'polypeptide(L)'
;KSPIFTYTIRDKKGTDLTGTITMYEGCDIKPVGDGDVYDVSLTQKMTLQGGEYLLSMSCTGFEGEEHVVYHRLYNIANITVISNKNTVGVYDMESEVETSLTRA
;
A
#
# COMPACT_ATOMS: atom_id res chain seq x y z
N LYS A 1 -21.54 3.46 -11.39
CA LYS A 1 -20.87 2.65 -10.39
C LYS A 1 -19.55 3.32 -9.99
N SER A 2 -19.32 3.38 -8.70
CA SER A 2 -18.09 3.99 -8.18
C SER A 2 -17.11 2.87 -7.83
N PRO A 3 -16.00 2.74 -8.58
CA PRO A 3 -15.01 1.71 -8.27
C PRO A 3 -14.24 2.03 -7.00
N ILE A 4 -13.74 0.99 -6.36
CA ILE A 4 -12.85 1.07 -5.20
C ILE A 4 -11.51 0.50 -5.61
N PHE A 5 -10.45 1.27 -5.46
CA PHE A 5 -9.10 0.84 -5.80
C PHE A 5 -8.33 0.51 -4.54
N THR A 6 -7.59 -0.58 -4.59
CA THR A 6 -6.86 -1.14 -3.45
C THR A 6 -5.46 -1.50 -3.88
N TYR A 7 -4.49 -1.28 -3.00
CA TYR A 7 -3.18 -1.91 -3.15
C TYR A 7 -2.82 -2.65 -1.85
N THR A 8 -1.99 -3.66 -2.00
CA THR A 8 -1.43 -4.43 -0.88
C THR A 8 0.03 -4.71 -1.17
N ILE A 9 0.87 -4.52 -0.17
CA ILE A 9 2.29 -4.89 -0.25
C ILE A 9 2.52 -6.08 0.67
N ARG A 10 3.13 -7.12 0.12
CA ARG A 10 3.42 -8.37 0.81
C ARG A 10 4.91 -8.64 0.84
N ASP A 11 5.35 -9.42 1.81
CA ASP A 11 6.67 -10.01 1.76
C ASP A 11 6.69 -11.19 0.79
N LYS A 12 7.87 -11.77 0.55
CA LYS A 12 7.99 -12.90 -0.37
C LYS A 12 7.35 -14.18 0.12
N LYS A 13 7.01 -14.26 1.39
CA LYS A 13 6.30 -15.39 1.98
C LYS A 13 4.79 -15.29 1.83
N GLY A 14 4.30 -14.16 1.32
CA GLY A 14 2.89 -13.93 1.12
C GLY A 14 2.19 -13.27 2.30
N THR A 15 2.92 -12.76 3.27
CA THR A 15 2.34 -12.05 4.40
C THR A 15 2.01 -10.61 4.00
N ASP A 16 0.77 -10.20 4.22
CA ASP A 16 0.34 -8.83 3.98
C ASP A 16 0.99 -7.90 5.01
N LEU A 17 1.72 -6.91 4.54
CA LEU A 17 2.42 -5.97 5.39
C LEU A 17 1.68 -4.66 5.53
N THR A 18 1.19 -4.13 4.44
CA THR A 18 0.47 -2.86 4.40
C THR A 18 -0.39 -2.77 3.16
N GLY A 19 -1.31 -1.85 3.18
CA GLY A 19 -2.18 -1.56 2.06
C GLY A 19 -3.25 -0.57 2.47
N THR A 20 -3.95 -0.04 1.49
CA THR A 20 -5.10 0.81 1.76
C THR A 20 -6.08 0.77 0.59
N ILE A 21 -7.23 1.34 0.79
CA ILE A 21 -8.25 1.49 -0.24
C ILE A 21 -8.63 2.96 -0.37
N THR A 22 -9.13 3.36 -1.52
CA THR A 22 -9.51 4.75 -1.78
C THR A 22 -10.53 5.29 -0.77
N MET A 23 -11.43 4.44 -0.28
CA MET A 23 -12.42 4.83 0.72
C MET A 23 -11.79 5.28 2.05
N TYR A 24 -10.77 4.58 2.52
CA TYR A 24 -10.10 4.92 3.78
C TYR A 24 -9.33 6.24 3.68
N GLU A 25 -8.83 6.56 2.49
CA GLU A 25 -8.07 7.80 2.28
C GLU A 25 -8.95 8.98 1.94
N GLY A 26 -10.27 8.83 2.00
CA GLY A 26 -11.20 9.89 1.72
C GLY A 26 -11.25 10.31 0.25
N CYS A 27 -10.78 9.45 -0.63
CA CYS A 27 -10.78 9.72 -2.06
C CYS A 27 -12.17 9.46 -2.64
N ASP A 28 -12.78 10.49 -3.17
CA ASP A 28 -14.13 10.41 -3.73
C ASP A 28 -14.05 9.99 -5.20
N ILE A 29 -14.35 8.73 -5.45
CA ILE A 29 -14.34 8.16 -6.79
C ILE A 29 -15.72 8.31 -7.39
N LYS A 30 -15.77 8.99 -8.54
CA LYS A 30 -17.04 9.20 -9.25
C LYS A 30 -17.49 7.95 -9.98
N PRO A 31 -18.80 7.75 -10.17
CA PRO A 31 -19.29 6.67 -11.00
C PRO A 31 -18.75 6.74 -12.42
N VAL A 32 -18.50 5.57 -13.00
CA VAL A 32 -17.95 5.44 -14.35
C VAL A 32 -18.88 4.58 -15.22
N GLY A 33 -18.80 4.79 -16.53
CA GLY A 33 -19.53 4.04 -17.52
C GLY A 33 -18.59 3.41 -18.56
N ASP A 34 -19.18 2.76 -19.54
CA ASP A 34 -18.44 2.09 -20.61
C ASP A 34 -17.53 3.08 -21.34
N GLY A 35 -16.29 2.69 -21.56
CA GLY A 35 -15.31 3.48 -22.27
C GLY A 35 -14.60 4.53 -21.43
N ASP A 36 -15.03 4.74 -20.20
CA ASP A 36 -14.35 5.64 -19.29
C ASP A 36 -13.02 5.07 -18.82
N VAL A 37 -12.02 5.94 -18.67
CA VAL A 37 -10.70 5.59 -18.19
C VAL A 37 -10.46 6.30 -16.88
N TYR A 38 -10.02 5.55 -15.87
CA TYR A 38 -9.69 6.10 -14.56
C TYR A 38 -8.21 5.89 -14.29
N ASP A 39 -7.48 6.98 -14.16
CA ASP A 39 -6.07 6.94 -13.74
C ASP A 39 -6.00 7.10 -12.23
N VAL A 40 -5.36 6.17 -11.56
CA VAL A 40 -5.21 6.16 -10.11
C VAL A 40 -3.74 6.23 -9.73
N SER A 41 -3.41 7.20 -8.92
CA SER A 41 -2.05 7.38 -8.40
C SER A 41 -2.08 7.27 -6.89
N LEU A 42 -1.26 6.40 -6.35
CA LEU A 42 -1.13 6.17 -4.92
C LEU A 42 0.28 6.57 -4.50
N THR A 43 0.39 7.59 -3.66
CA THR A 43 1.67 8.13 -3.21
C THR A 43 1.79 7.96 -1.71
N GLN A 44 2.88 7.40 -1.27
CA GLN A 44 3.16 7.22 0.15
C GLN A 44 4.65 7.26 0.41
N LYS A 45 5.01 7.54 1.67
CA LYS A 45 6.38 7.48 2.11
C LYS A 45 6.81 6.03 2.24
N MET A 46 8.01 5.71 1.77
CA MET A 46 8.54 4.35 1.87
C MET A 46 9.25 4.17 3.21
N THR A 47 8.57 3.49 4.13
CA THR A 47 9.07 3.25 5.49
C THR A 47 9.35 1.78 5.77
N LEU A 48 9.22 0.92 4.76
CA LEU A 48 9.56 -0.49 4.89
C LEU A 48 11.07 -0.68 5.05
N GLN A 49 11.45 -1.73 5.75
CA GLN A 49 12.85 -2.14 5.86
C GLN A 49 13.42 -2.47 4.48
N GLY A 50 14.74 -2.40 4.35
CA GLY A 50 15.41 -2.85 3.14
C GLY A 50 15.07 -4.31 2.85
N GLY A 51 14.74 -4.61 1.61
CA GLY A 51 14.35 -5.95 1.20
C GLY A 51 13.52 -5.95 -0.07
N GLU A 52 12.93 -7.08 -0.37
CA GLU A 52 12.11 -7.25 -1.55
C GLU A 52 10.68 -7.58 -1.18
N TYR A 53 9.76 -6.94 -1.87
CA TYR A 53 8.34 -7.01 -1.61
C TYR A 53 7.54 -7.19 -2.90
N LEU A 54 6.30 -7.63 -2.76
CA LEU A 54 5.39 -7.85 -3.87
C LEU A 54 4.19 -6.92 -3.74
N LEU A 55 3.83 -6.31 -4.85
CA LEU A 55 2.68 -5.41 -4.95
C LEU A 55 1.51 -6.12 -5.60
N SER A 56 0.35 -6.03 -5.00
CA SER A 56 -0.93 -6.46 -5.57
C SER A 56 -1.88 -5.28 -5.63
N MET A 57 -2.74 -5.27 -6.63
CA MET A 57 -3.74 -4.22 -6.81
C MET A 57 -5.08 -4.83 -7.18
N SER A 58 -6.15 -4.16 -6.81
CA SER A 58 -7.48 -4.60 -7.18
C SER A 58 -8.42 -3.42 -7.42
N CYS A 59 -9.44 -3.69 -8.22
CA CYS A 59 -10.56 -2.79 -8.43
C CYS A 59 -11.83 -3.54 -8.05
N THR A 60 -12.57 -3.02 -7.10
CA THR A 60 -13.80 -3.61 -6.61
C THR A 60 -14.92 -2.56 -6.60
N GLY A 61 -16.08 -2.93 -6.14
CA GLY A 61 -17.18 -2.00 -5.97
C GLY A 61 -18.40 -2.68 -5.39
N PHE A 62 -19.48 -1.94 -5.33
CA PHE A 62 -20.76 -2.48 -4.88
C PHE A 62 -21.76 -2.42 -6.01
N GLU A 63 -22.51 -3.53 -6.19
CA GLU A 63 -23.67 -3.59 -7.04
C GLU A 63 -24.87 -3.77 -6.13
N GLY A 64 -25.56 -2.65 -5.85
CA GLY A 64 -26.51 -2.62 -4.76
C GLY A 64 -25.82 -2.77 -3.43
N GLU A 65 -26.14 -3.81 -2.67
CA GLU A 65 -25.48 -4.09 -1.38
C GLU A 65 -24.38 -5.15 -1.52
N GLU A 66 -24.21 -5.72 -2.70
CA GLU A 66 -23.24 -6.78 -2.94
C GLU A 66 -21.88 -6.20 -3.32
N HIS A 67 -20.85 -6.63 -2.61
CA HIS A 67 -19.46 -6.29 -2.93
C HIS A 67 -18.94 -7.19 -4.04
N VAL A 68 -18.47 -6.57 -5.12
CA VAL A 68 -18.05 -7.28 -6.33
C VAL A 68 -16.61 -6.95 -6.66
N VAL A 69 -15.87 -7.93 -7.12
CA VAL A 69 -14.50 -7.75 -7.61
C VAL A 69 -14.54 -7.63 -9.13
N TYR A 70 -14.10 -6.47 -9.64
CA TYR A 70 -14.03 -6.25 -11.09
C TYR A 70 -12.72 -6.74 -11.67
N HIS A 71 -11.62 -6.50 -10.97
CA HIS A 71 -10.31 -6.91 -11.43
C HIS A 71 -9.37 -7.06 -10.24
N ARG A 72 -8.54 -8.10 -10.26
CA ARG A 72 -7.60 -8.35 -9.19
C ARG A 72 -6.28 -8.80 -9.79
N LEU A 73 -5.21 -8.09 -9.48
CA LEU A 73 -3.86 -8.35 -9.95
C LEU A 73 -2.98 -8.71 -8.76
N TYR A 74 -2.63 -9.99 -8.67
CA TYR A 74 -1.75 -10.47 -7.60
C TYR A 74 -0.29 -10.36 -8.02
N ASN A 75 0.55 -9.86 -7.12
CA ASN A 75 2.01 -9.86 -7.28
C ASN A 75 2.44 -9.30 -8.64
N ILE A 76 1.84 -8.17 -9.04
CA ILE A 76 2.06 -7.58 -10.36
C ILE A 76 3.40 -6.88 -10.49
N ALA A 77 4.04 -6.56 -9.37
CA ALA A 77 5.33 -5.87 -9.39
C ALA A 77 6.16 -6.28 -8.18
N ASN A 78 7.46 -6.30 -8.39
CA ASN A 78 8.43 -6.42 -7.31
C ASN A 78 8.85 -5.03 -6.87
N ILE A 79 8.93 -4.84 -5.56
CA ILE A 79 9.45 -3.61 -4.98
C ILE A 79 10.72 -3.96 -4.23
N THR A 80 11.82 -3.33 -4.61
CA THR A 80 13.09 -3.47 -3.90
C THR A 80 13.35 -2.21 -3.11
N VAL A 81 13.47 -2.35 -1.79
CA VAL A 81 13.80 -1.23 -0.92
C VAL A 81 15.26 -1.35 -0.55
N ILE A 82 16.03 -0.31 -0.86
CA ILE A 82 17.45 -0.25 -0.56
C ILE A 82 17.63 0.68 0.64
N SER A 83 18.32 0.20 1.67
CA SER A 83 18.58 0.98 2.87
C SER A 83 19.96 0.62 3.42
N ASN A 84 20.66 1.61 3.94
CA ASN A 84 21.91 1.41 4.66
C ASN A 84 21.68 1.12 6.14
N LYS A 85 20.43 1.07 6.57
CA LYS A 85 20.06 0.70 7.93
C LYS A 85 19.68 -0.77 7.98
N ASN A 86 20.02 -1.42 9.07
CA ASN A 86 19.60 -2.79 9.33
C ASN A 86 18.89 -2.82 10.69
N THR A 87 17.70 -2.26 10.69
CA THR A 87 16.86 -2.18 11.88
C THR A 87 16.03 -3.45 12.05
N VAL A 88 15.28 -3.54 13.13
CA VAL A 88 14.44 -4.69 13.41
C VAL A 88 13.02 -4.49 12.88
N GLY A 89 12.37 -5.58 12.53
CA GLY A 89 10.96 -5.56 12.15
C GLY A 89 10.70 -5.34 10.67
N VAL A 90 9.53 -4.80 10.35
CA VAL A 90 9.01 -4.73 8.99
C VAL A 90 9.21 -3.35 8.37
N TYR A 91 9.15 -2.30 9.16
CA TYR A 91 9.26 -0.95 8.63
C TYR A 91 10.07 -0.07 9.57
N ASP A 92 10.60 1.02 9.00
CA ASP A 92 11.41 1.99 9.71
C ASP A 92 10.52 3.16 10.12
N MET A 93 10.39 3.41 11.41
CA MET A 93 9.62 4.54 11.94
C MET A 93 10.42 5.85 11.91
N GLU A 94 11.67 5.78 11.40
CA GLU A 94 12.54 6.94 11.27
C GLU A 94 12.76 7.64 12.62
N SER A 95 13.13 6.83 13.62
CA SER A 95 13.35 7.32 14.98
C SER A 95 14.45 8.36 15.02
N GLU A 96 14.23 9.38 15.82
CA GLU A 96 15.28 10.34 16.19
C GLU A 96 15.76 9.99 17.59
N VAL A 97 17.07 9.93 17.78
CA VAL A 97 17.66 9.54 19.06
C VAL A 97 18.57 10.65 19.56
N GLU A 98 18.32 11.10 20.76
CA GLU A 98 19.15 12.07 21.45
C GLU A 98 19.72 11.42 22.71
N THR A 99 20.96 11.74 23.01
CA THR A 99 21.64 11.22 24.22
C THR A 99 22.34 12.32 24.98
N SER A 100 22.44 12.16 26.28
CA SER A 100 23.27 13.02 27.11
C SER A 100 24.02 12.20 28.15
N LEU A 101 25.22 12.62 28.48
CA LEU A 101 26.09 11.93 29.47
C LEU A 101 26.36 12.84 30.63
N THR A 102 26.03 12.40 31.85
CA THR A 102 26.38 13.08 33.08
C THR A 102 27.47 12.28 33.78
N ARG A 103 28.61 12.91 34.05
CA ARG A 103 29.71 12.24 34.73
C ARG A 103 29.66 12.51 36.23
N ALA A 104 30.02 11.50 36.99
CA ALA A 104 30.12 11.60 38.43
C ALA A 104 31.38 12.38 38.87
#